data_46d3243bbfd2f9e48d258c2266bc28ad
#
_entry.id   46d3243bbfd2f9e48d258c2266bc28ad
#
_cell.length_a   1.000
_cell.length_b   1.000
_cell.length_c   1.000
_cell.angle_alpha   90.00
_cell.angle_beta   90.00
_cell.angle_gamma   90.00
#
_symmetry.space_group_name_H-M   'P 1'
#
loop_
_entity.id
_entity.type
_entity.pdbx_description
1 polymer ?
#
loop_
_entity_poly.entity_id
_entity_poly.type
_entity_poly.pdbx_seq_one_letter_code
_entity_poly.pdbx_strand_id
1 'polypeptide(L)'
;VFISEVTKLSLIATFGEQAVESFSALGGMEVFVQAARAQSFAEAGRNLGLSASAVSKSISRLEERTGVRLFQRSTRSIHLTSEGEMFFERCRRIFGEIQAAEDELSAMTQHPHGRLKVGLALAAGLPLPVLAAFMAQYPEIELDLDFTDRLVDVIDEGFDVVIRGSLLRDSRLVSRPLGPYRTCLVAAPAYLKEKGIPVKPEDLLDHACLHYRLTSGGKAYQWPLQSTAFTTGFSLPLTVICNSVDALLYMALAGRGIACMPD
;
A
#
# COMPACT_ATOMS: atom_id res chain seq x y z
N VAL A 1 -52.97 -30.55 16.28
CA VAL A 1 -52.75 -29.09 16.42
C VAL A 1 -51.60 -28.78 17.39
N PHE A 2 -51.10 -29.72 18.17
CA PHE A 2 -50.01 -29.50 19.14
C PHE A 2 -48.57 -29.73 18.60
N ILE A 3 -48.44 -30.24 17.36
CA ILE A 3 -47.13 -30.55 16.77
C ILE A 3 -46.48 -29.31 16.10
N SER A 4 -47.27 -28.26 15.79
CA SER A 4 -46.73 -27.10 15.04
C SER A 4 -45.91 -26.10 15.88
N GLU A 5 -46.13 -26.01 17.21
CA GLU A 5 -45.41 -25.05 18.04
C GLU A 5 -44.01 -25.54 18.48
N VAL A 6 -43.86 -26.83 18.73
CA VAL A 6 -42.56 -27.41 19.08
C VAL A 6 -41.61 -27.36 17.88
N THR A 7 -42.10 -27.55 16.69
CA THR A 7 -41.29 -27.47 15.45
C THR A 7 -40.85 -26.03 15.14
N LYS A 8 -41.69 -25.02 15.43
CA LYS A 8 -41.33 -23.61 15.28
C LYS A 8 -40.24 -23.14 16.29
N LEU A 9 -40.37 -23.59 17.57
CA LEU A 9 -39.35 -23.27 18.58
C LEU A 9 -38.00 -23.91 18.28
N SER A 10 -37.98 -25.15 17.79
CA SER A 10 -36.77 -25.85 17.39
C SER A 10 -36.13 -25.17 16.16
N LEU A 11 -36.90 -24.69 15.21
CA LEU A 11 -36.39 -23.98 14.03
C LEU A 11 -35.79 -22.60 14.37
N ILE A 12 -36.41 -21.86 15.31
CA ILE A 12 -35.90 -20.55 15.75
C ILE A 12 -34.63 -20.74 16.57
N ALA A 13 -34.52 -21.76 17.42
CA ALA A 13 -33.29 -22.06 18.18
C ALA A 13 -32.15 -22.47 17.22
N THR A 14 -32.43 -23.30 16.21
CA THR A 14 -31.44 -23.70 15.21
C THR A 14 -30.95 -22.50 14.36
N PHE A 15 -31.86 -21.59 13.98
CA PHE A 15 -31.46 -20.35 13.28
C PHE A 15 -30.64 -19.42 14.17
N GLY A 16 -30.97 -19.30 15.44
CA GLY A 16 -30.19 -18.49 16.40
C GLY A 16 -28.79 -19.04 16.65
N GLU A 17 -28.66 -20.35 16.83
CA GLU A 17 -27.37 -21.01 17.01
C GLU A 17 -26.48 -20.91 15.76
N GLN A 18 -27.03 -21.15 14.59
CA GLN A 18 -26.29 -21.00 13.32
C GLN A 18 -25.87 -19.55 13.06
N ALA A 19 -26.68 -18.56 13.39
CA ALA A 19 -26.33 -17.16 13.27
C ALA A 19 -25.20 -16.78 14.25
N VAL A 20 -25.24 -17.20 15.49
CA VAL A 20 -24.18 -16.96 16.50
C VAL A 20 -22.89 -17.67 16.11
N GLU A 21 -22.94 -18.89 15.61
CA GLU A 21 -21.78 -19.60 15.05
C GLU A 21 -21.18 -18.89 13.83
N SER A 22 -22.02 -18.32 12.97
CA SER A 22 -21.59 -17.59 11.77
C SER A 22 -20.86 -16.29 12.14
N PHE A 23 -21.35 -15.52 13.12
CA PHE A 23 -20.64 -14.32 13.61
C PHE A 23 -19.32 -14.66 14.31
N SER A 24 -19.28 -15.74 15.11
CA SER A 24 -18.04 -16.25 15.69
C SER A 24 -17.05 -16.73 14.62
N ALA A 25 -17.56 -17.22 13.49
CA ALA A 25 -16.77 -17.65 12.34
C ALA A 25 -16.07 -16.47 11.65
N LEU A 26 -16.76 -15.34 11.43
CA LEU A 26 -16.19 -14.13 10.83
C LEU A 26 -15.07 -13.54 11.67
N GLY A 27 -15.24 -13.44 13.00
CA GLY A 27 -14.17 -12.97 13.88
C GLY A 27 -12.92 -13.87 13.85
N GLY A 28 -13.09 -15.20 13.73
CA GLY A 28 -11.97 -16.11 13.56
C GLY A 28 -11.26 -15.96 12.22
N MET A 29 -11.99 -15.66 11.14
CA MET A 29 -11.45 -15.38 9.81
C MET A 29 -10.69 -14.06 9.79
N GLU A 30 -11.17 -13.04 10.47
CA GLU A 30 -10.48 -11.75 10.57
C GLU A 30 -9.12 -11.91 11.27
N VAL A 31 -9.08 -12.59 12.42
CA VAL A 31 -7.83 -12.90 13.12
C VAL A 31 -6.88 -13.69 12.23
N PHE A 32 -7.39 -14.64 11.43
CA PHE A 32 -6.60 -15.42 10.50
C PHE A 32 -5.99 -14.54 9.38
N VAL A 33 -6.78 -13.66 8.76
CA VAL A 33 -6.32 -12.75 7.71
C VAL A 33 -5.26 -11.80 8.23
N GLN A 34 -5.44 -11.23 9.42
CA GLN A 34 -4.44 -10.35 10.03
C GLN A 34 -3.15 -11.10 10.39
N ALA A 35 -3.24 -12.34 10.88
CA ALA A 35 -2.09 -13.17 11.18
C ALA A 35 -1.30 -13.56 9.91
N ALA A 36 -2.02 -13.84 8.81
CA ALA A 36 -1.42 -14.14 7.51
C ALA A 36 -0.67 -12.95 6.93
N ARG A 37 -1.27 -11.75 6.98
CA ARG A 37 -0.65 -10.51 6.51
C ARG A 37 0.59 -10.14 7.32
N ALA A 38 0.49 -10.20 8.64
CA ALA A 38 1.58 -9.83 9.56
C ALA A 38 2.70 -10.87 9.60
N GLN A 39 2.47 -12.09 9.16
CA GLN A 39 3.37 -13.24 9.30
C GLN A 39 3.89 -13.41 10.76
N SER A 40 3.11 -12.89 11.72
CA SER A 40 3.45 -12.84 13.14
C SER A 40 2.19 -12.74 14.00
N PHE A 41 1.98 -13.70 14.90
CA PHE A 41 0.85 -13.64 15.84
C PHE A 41 0.93 -12.47 16.83
N ALA A 42 2.15 -12.05 17.17
CA ALA A 42 2.35 -10.91 18.05
C ALA A 42 1.98 -9.59 17.36
N GLU A 43 2.31 -9.44 16.10
CA GLU A 43 1.99 -8.26 15.31
C GLU A 43 0.50 -8.20 14.96
N ALA A 44 -0.08 -9.32 14.53
CA ALA A 44 -1.53 -9.42 14.34
C ALA A 44 -2.30 -9.08 15.61
N GLY A 45 -1.78 -9.51 16.77
CA GLY A 45 -2.38 -9.17 18.06
C GLY A 45 -2.35 -7.67 18.34
N ARG A 46 -1.23 -6.98 18.07
CA ARG A 46 -1.15 -5.52 18.18
C ARG A 46 -2.16 -4.80 17.30
N ASN A 47 -2.29 -5.24 16.05
CA ASN A 47 -3.23 -4.64 15.07
C ASN A 47 -4.70 -4.82 15.48
N LEU A 48 -5.03 -5.92 16.17
CA LEU A 48 -6.39 -6.26 16.59
C LEU A 48 -6.71 -5.90 18.06
N GLY A 49 -5.76 -5.33 18.82
CA GLY A 49 -5.93 -5.11 20.25
C GLY A 49 -5.99 -6.41 21.07
N LEU A 50 -5.39 -7.50 20.57
CA LEU A 50 -5.38 -8.82 21.19
C LEU A 50 -3.98 -9.24 21.65
N SER A 51 -3.90 -10.16 22.62
CA SER A 51 -2.63 -10.80 22.96
C SER A 51 -2.23 -11.83 21.89
N ALA A 52 -0.92 -12.07 21.70
CA ALA A 52 -0.44 -13.11 20.78
C ALA A 52 -0.99 -14.51 21.14
N SER A 53 -1.24 -14.79 22.41
CA SER A 53 -1.86 -16.04 22.87
C SER A 53 -3.32 -16.13 22.47
N ALA A 54 -4.07 -15.02 22.51
CA ALA A 54 -5.45 -14.96 22.05
C ALA A 54 -5.55 -15.20 20.54
N VAL A 55 -4.66 -14.57 19.76
CA VAL A 55 -4.54 -14.82 18.31
C VAL A 55 -4.25 -16.29 18.05
N SER A 56 -3.23 -16.87 18.70
CA SER A 56 -2.88 -18.29 18.53
C SER A 56 -4.05 -19.21 18.87
N LYS A 57 -4.80 -18.93 19.95
CA LYS A 57 -5.97 -19.71 20.34
C LYS A 57 -7.12 -19.60 19.33
N SER A 58 -7.34 -18.41 18.77
CA SER A 58 -8.34 -18.18 17.72
C SER A 58 -8.00 -18.98 16.45
N ILE A 59 -6.72 -18.95 16.02
CA ILE A 59 -6.25 -19.74 14.88
C ILE A 59 -6.41 -21.24 15.14
N SER A 60 -6.03 -21.74 16.32
CA SER A 60 -6.18 -23.17 16.64
C SER A 60 -7.63 -23.62 16.58
N ARG A 61 -8.57 -22.84 17.09
CA ARG A 61 -10.01 -23.13 16.98
C ARG A 61 -10.50 -23.11 15.54
N LEU A 62 -9.98 -22.21 14.71
CA LEU A 62 -10.31 -22.17 13.29
C LEU A 62 -9.79 -23.42 12.57
N GLU A 63 -8.55 -23.84 12.83
CA GLU A 63 -7.95 -25.07 12.29
C GLU A 63 -8.70 -26.32 12.74
N GLU A 64 -9.09 -26.39 14.03
CA GLU A 64 -9.92 -27.48 14.58
C GLU A 64 -11.29 -27.56 13.87
N ARG A 65 -11.95 -26.42 13.66
CA ARG A 65 -13.25 -26.36 13.00
C ARG A 65 -13.18 -26.73 11.52
N THR A 66 -12.13 -26.32 10.82
CA THR A 66 -11.94 -26.62 9.39
C THR A 66 -11.33 -28.00 9.16
N GLY A 67 -10.77 -28.62 10.18
CA GLY A 67 -10.11 -29.92 10.10
C GLY A 67 -8.74 -29.90 9.38
N VAL A 68 -8.23 -28.70 9.04
CA VAL A 68 -6.97 -28.53 8.32
C VAL A 68 -6.06 -27.53 9.01
N ARG A 69 -4.76 -27.70 8.87
CA ARG A 69 -3.81 -26.69 9.33
C ARG A 69 -3.69 -25.59 8.28
N LEU A 70 -3.80 -24.34 8.74
CA LEU A 70 -3.71 -23.15 7.91
C LEU A 70 -2.33 -22.49 7.99
N PHE A 71 -1.59 -22.73 9.09
CA PHE A 71 -0.23 -22.23 9.28
C PHE A 71 0.78 -23.36 9.53
N GLN A 72 1.95 -23.22 8.90
CA GLN A 72 3.18 -23.90 9.31
C GLN A 72 3.85 -23.01 10.35
N ARG A 73 4.05 -23.58 11.57
CA ARG A 73 4.67 -22.87 12.70
C ARG A 73 6.12 -23.30 12.82
N SER A 74 7.05 -22.37 12.70
CA SER A 74 8.44 -22.53 13.14
C SER A 74 8.69 -21.68 14.39
N THR A 75 9.81 -21.88 15.06
CA THR A 75 10.19 -21.08 16.25
C THR A 75 10.50 -19.62 15.91
N ARG A 76 10.65 -19.28 14.63
CA ARG A 76 11.06 -17.94 14.18
C ARG A 76 10.06 -17.25 13.25
N SER A 77 9.16 -17.98 12.61
CA SER A 77 8.22 -17.46 11.63
C SER A 77 6.98 -18.33 11.50
N ILE A 78 5.89 -17.74 11.04
CA ILE A 78 4.68 -18.45 10.62
C ILE A 78 4.50 -18.22 9.12
N HIS A 79 4.15 -19.27 8.40
CA HIS A 79 3.83 -19.22 6.97
C HIS A 79 2.52 -19.95 6.73
N LEU A 80 1.80 -19.56 5.69
CA LEU A 80 0.60 -20.28 5.29
C LEU A 80 0.95 -21.67 4.74
N THR A 81 0.06 -22.62 4.94
CA THR A 81 0.03 -23.88 4.19
C THR A 81 -0.64 -23.65 2.84
N SER A 82 -0.63 -24.63 1.93
CA SER A 82 -1.40 -24.57 0.67
C SER A 82 -2.91 -24.36 0.92
N GLU A 83 -3.43 -25.03 1.94
CA GLU A 83 -4.81 -24.89 2.41
C GLU A 83 -5.02 -23.50 3.02
N GLY A 84 -4.03 -22.98 3.75
CA GLY A 84 -4.03 -21.65 4.32
C GLY A 84 -4.06 -20.56 3.24
N GLU A 85 -3.27 -20.68 2.18
CA GLU A 85 -3.27 -19.75 1.05
C GLU A 85 -4.63 -19.74 0.33
N MET A 86 -5.18 -20.92 0.03
CA MET A 86 -6.49 -21.03 -0.58
C MET A 86 -7.57 -20.40 0.32
N PHE A 87 -7.52 -20.64 1.62
CA PHE A 87 -8.49 -20.11 2.57
C PHE A 87 -8.34 -18.60 2.74
N PHE A 88 -7.11 -18.08 2.74
CA PHE A 88 -6.80 -16.66 2.79
C PHE A 88 -7.45 -15.91 1.62
N GLU A 89 -7.29 -16.42 0.38
CA GLU A 89 -7.93 -15.85 -0.80
C GLU A 89 -9.48 -15.86 -0.71
N ARG A 90 -10.06 -16.87 -0.10
CA ARG A 90 -11.51 -16.93 0.11
C ARG A 90 -11.98 -15.92 1.15
N CYS A 91 -11.27 -15.80 2.28
CA CYS A 91 -11.57 -14.82 3.30
C CYS A 91 -11.49 -13.39 2.77
N ARG A 92 -10.49 -13.09 1.94
CA ARG A 92 -10.32 -11.78 1.30
C ARG A 92 -11.54 -11.41 0.45
N ARG A 93 -12.05 -12.35 -0.35
CA ARG A 93 -13.25 -12.10 -1.18
C ARG A 93 -14.47 -11.85 -0.30
N ILE A 94 -14.65 -12.62 0.77
CA ILE A 94 -15.78 -12.45 1.69
C ILE A 94 -15.72 -11.06 2.35
N PHE A 95 -14.57 -10.63 2.85
CA PHE A 95 -14.43 -9.30 3.45
C PHE A 95 -14.59 -8.19 2.41
N GLY A 96 -14.15 -8.40 1.18
CA GLY A 96 -14.39 -7.49 0.06
C GLY A 96 -15.88 -7.32 -0.27
N GLU A 97 -16.66 -8.39 -0.26
CA GLU A 97 -18.11 -8.32 -0.46
C GLU A 97 -18.85 -7.64 0.70
N ILE A 98 -18.40 -7.88 1.94
CA ILE A 98 -18.95 -7.17 3.11
C ILE A 98 -18.71 -5.67 2.97
N GLN A 99 -17.46 -5.27 2.64
CA GLN A 99 -17.12 -3.88 2.43
C GLN A 99 -17.92 -3.25 1.29
N ALA A 100 -18.06 -3.95 0.16
CA ALA A 100 -18.85 -3.47 -0.97
C ALA A 100 -20.31 -3.24 -0.57
N ALA A 101 -20.91 -4.10 0.25
CA ALA A 101 -22.27 -3.93 0.74
C ALA A 101 -22.39 -2.70 1.67
N GLU A 102 -21.40 -2.47 2.53
CA GLU A 102 -21.34 -1.27 3.39
C GLU A 102 -21.19 0.00 2.55
N ASP A 103 -20.34 -0.04 1.52
CA ASP A 103 -20.11 1.07 0.58
C ASP A 103 -21.39 1.41 -0.22
N GLU A 104 -22.13 0.39 -0.66
CA GLU A 104 -23.44 0.60 -1.32
C GLU A 104 -24.45 1.29 -0.41
N LEU A 105 -24.52 0.89 0.86
CA LEU A 105 -25.37 1.54 1.85
C LEU A 105 -24.91 2.98 2.13
N SER A 106 -23.61 3.20 2.25
CA SER A 106 -23.02 4.52 2.45
C SER A 106 -23.27 5.46 1.28
N ALA A 107 -23.21 4.94 0.05
CA ALA A 107 -23.55 5.70 -1.15
C ALA A 107 -25.02 6.18 -1.17
N MET A 108 -25.92 5.42 -0.55
CA MET A 108 -27.33 5.81 -0.42
C MET A 108 -27.53 6.96 0.58
N THR A 109 -26.67 7.12 1.57
CA THR A 109 -26.77 8.17 2.61
C THR A 109 -26.18 9.51 2.19
N GLN A 110 -25.53 9.62 1.03
CA GLN A 110 -24.82 10.81 0.50
C GLN A 110 -23.70 11.36 1.43
N HIS A 111 -23.28 10.64 2.45
CA HIS A 111 -22.21 11.03 3.38
C HIS A 111 -21.12 9.95 3.35
N PRO A 112 -20.13 10.10 2.46
CA PRO A 112 -18.99 9.18 2.43
C PRO A 112 -18.25 9.22 3.77
N HIS A 113 -18.07 8.06 4.40
CA HIS A 113 -17.35 7.90 5.67
C HIS A 113 -16.52 6.60 5.68
N GLY A 114 -15.63 6.48 6.64
CA GLY A 114 -14.77 5.32 6.78
C GLY A 114 -13.31 5.61 6.49
N ARG A 115 -12.49 4.56 6.37
CA ARG A 115 -11.04 4.67 6.16
C ARG A 115 -10.70 4.43 4.69
N LEU A 116 -9.89 5.31 4.11
CA LEU A 116 -9.36 5.20 2.76
C LEU A 116 -7.83 5.07 2.82
N LYS A 117 -7.30 3.89 2.47
CA LYS A 117 -5.86 3.61 2.45
C LYS A 117 -5.28 3.88 1.07
N VAL A 118 -4.42 4.89 0.98
CA VAL A 118 -3.84 5.38 -0.27
C VAL A 118 -2.34 5.15 -0.29
N GLY A 119 -1.85 4.39 -1.27
CA GLY A 119 -0.42 4.23 -1.53
C GLY A 119 0.08 5.32 -2.49
N LEU A 120 1.15 6.00 -2.12
CA LEU A 120 1.74 7.10 -2.88
C LEU A 120 3.21 6.84 -3.17
N ALA A 121 3.70 7.26 -4.34
CA ALA A 121 5.13 7.28 -4.59
C ALA A 121 5.82 8.31 -3.67
N LEU A 122 7.05 8.04 -3.21
CA LEU A 122 7.81 8.97 -2.35
C LEU A 122 8.02 10.35 -2.98
N ALA A 123 8.05 10.43 -4.32
CA ALA A 123 8.16 11.68 -5.06
C ALA A 123 6.78 12.36 -5.34
N ALA A 124 5.71 11.91 -4.69
CA ALA A 124 4.35 12.35 -4.96
C ALA A 124 3.98 13.64 -4.18
N GLY A 125 4.75 14.71 -4.33
CA GLY A 125 4.31 16.02 -3.85
C GLY A 125 3.08 16.56 -4.56
N LEU A 126 2.90 16.18 -5.83
CA LEU A 126 1.81 16.63 -6.70
C LEU A 126 0.39 16.32 -6.19
N PRO A 127 0.06 15.13 -5.64
CA PRO A 127 -1.29 14.86 -5.16
C PRO A 127 -1.60 15.46 -3.78
N LEU A 128 -0.65 15.97 -3.02
CA LEU A 128 -0.89 16.48 -1.67
C LEU A 128 -1.92 17.62 -1.61
N PRO A 129 -1.90 18.64 -2.50
CA PRO A 129 -2.95 19.67 -2.51
C PRO A 129 -4.34 19.11 -2.80
N VAL A 130 -4.43 18.10 -3.67
CA VAL A 130 -5.69 17.42 -4.00
C VAL A 130 -6.19 16.61 -2.81
N LEU A 131 -5.31 15.91 -2.09
CA LEU A 131 -5.67 15.18 -0.87
C LEU A 131 -6.13 16.13 0.24
N ALA A 132 -5.48 17.29 0.40
CA ALA A 132 -5.91 18.30 1.36
C ALA A 132 -7.31 18.86 1.03
N ALA A 133 -7.59 19.11 -0.25
CA ALA A 133 -8.92 19.53 -0.69
C ALA A 133 -9.98 18.44 -0.48
N PHE A 134 -9.59 17.17 -0.75
CA PHE A 134 -10.44 16.02 -0.52
C PHE A 134 -10.83 15.88 0.96
N MET A 135 -9.88 16.01 1.88
CA MET A 135 -10.14 15.99 3.33
C MET A 135 -11.11 17.10 3.76
N ALA A 136 -10.99 18.28 3.18
CA ALA A 136 -11.92 19.40 3.46
C ALA A 136 -13.34 19.10 2.94
N GLN A 137 -13.46 18.42 1.82
CA GLN A 137 -14.76 18.08 1.21
C GLN A 137 -15.43 16.88 1.89
N TYR A 138 -14.64 15.92 2.40
CA TYR A 138 -15.13 14.68 3.00
C TYR A 138 -14.54 14.48 4.41
N PRO A 139 -14.99 15.24 5.40
CA PRO A 139 -14.39 15.26 6.75
C PRO A 139 -14.60 13.97 7.55
N GLU A 140 -15.54 13.11 7.14
CA GLU A 140 -15.81 11.82 7.79
C GLU A 140 -14.97 10.68 7.22
N ILE A 141 -14.11 10.94 6.20
CA ILE A 141 -13.18 9.97 5.67
C ILE A 141 -11.83 10.09 6.37
N GLU A 142 -11.40 9.00 6.99
CA GLU A 142 -10.06 8.85 7.56
C GLU A 142 -9.08 8.45 6.46
N LEU A 143 -8.08 9.30 6.15
CA LEU A 143 -7.03 8.98 5.18
C LEU A 143 -5.87 8.26 5.87
N ASP A 144 -5.52 7.08 5.36
CA ASP A 144 -4.31 6.34 5.70
C ASP A 144 -3.35 6.41 4.51
N LEU A 145 -2.30 7.24 4.62
CA LEU A 145 -1.36 7.52 3.53
C LEU A 145 -0.05 6.77 3.73
N ASP A 146 0.28 5.89 2.79
CA ASP A 146 1.56 5.15 2.76
C ASP A 146 2.43 5.65 1.61
N PHE A 147 3.55 6.29 1.95
CA PHE A 147 4.52 6.77 0.97
C PHE A 147 5.61 5.72 0.74
N THR A 148 5.58 5.07 -0.41
CA THR A 148 6.57 4.06 -0.77
C THR A 148 6.75 3.93 -2.29
N ASP A 149 7.98 3.70 -2.76
CA ASP A 149 8.28 3.43 -4.17
C ASP A 149 8.43 1.93 -4.46
N ARG A 150 8.33 1.07 -3.43
CA ARG A 150 8.33 -0.37 -3.68
C ARG A 150 7.09 -0.78 -4.47
N LEU A 151 7.22 -1.82 -5.27
CA LEU A 151 6.04 -2.44 -5.86
C LEU A 151 5.22 -3.07 -4.73
N VAL A 152 4.04 -2.54 -4.49
CA VAL A 152 3.08 -3.07 -3.52
C VAL A 152 2.09 -3.97 -4.24
N ASP A 153 1.71 -5.06 -3.60
CA ASP A 153 0.51 -5.78 -4.02
C ASP A 153 -0.70 -5.04 -3.44
N VAL A 154 -1.39 -4.30 -4.31
CA VAL A 154 -2.51 -3.43 -3.91
C VAL A 154 -3.56 -4.21 -3.14
N ILE A 155 -3.86 -5.42 -3.61
CA ILE A 155 -4.90 -6.27 -3.03
C ILE A 155 -4.38 -6.91 -1.73
N ASP A 156 -3.17 -7.51 -1.74
CA ASP A 156 -2.62 -8.24 -0.58
C ASP A 156 -2.29 -7.33 0.59
N GLU A 157 -1.89 -6.10 0.30
CA GLU A 157 -1.56 -5.11 1.33
C GLU A 157 -2.77 -4.25 1.73
N GLY A 158 -3.94 -4.48 1.12
CA GLY A 158 -5.19 -3.83 1.47
C GLY A 158 -5.20 -2.33 1.17
N PHE A 159 -4.60 -1.90 0.05
CA PHE A 159 -4.75 -0.55 -0.45
C PHE A 159 -6.06 -0.42 -1.24
N ASP A 160 -6.81 0.65 -1.02
CA ASP A 160 -7.99 0.99 -1.80
C ASP A 160 -7.59 1.69 -3.10
N VAL A 161 -6.57 2.54 -3.05
CA VAL A 161 -6.04 3.31 -4.18
C VAL A 161 -4.52 3.36 -4.11
N VAL A 162 -3.86 3.27 -5.27
CA VAL A 162 -2.41 3.49 -5.38
C VAL A 162 -2.13 4.47 -6.51
N ILE A 163 -1.41 5.56 -6.22
CA ILE A 163 -0.98 6.57 -7.19
C ILE A 163 0.50 6.37 -7.50
N ARG A 164 0.81 6.09 -8.77
CA ARG A 164 2.17 5.75 -9.22
C ARG A 164 2.52 6.45 -10.53
N GLY A 165 3.79 6.83 -10.66
CA GLY A 165 4.35 7.37 -11.88
C GLY A 165 5.04 6.30 -12.76
N SER A 166 4.41 5.15 -12.98
CA SER A 166 4.97 4.06 -13.77
C SER A 166 3.95 3.48 -14.75
N LEU A 167 4.46 2.90 -15.85
CA LEU A 167 3.63 2.08 -16.73
C LEU A 167 3.15 0.84 -15.95
N LEU A 168 1.84 0.64 -15.94
CA LEU A 168 1.23 -0.55 -15.36
C LEU A 168 1.59 -1.76 -16.22
N ARG A 169 2.10 -2.80 -15.56
CA ARG A 169 2.14 -4.14 -16.16
C ARG A 169 0.73 -4.70 -16.10
N ASP A 170 0.44 -5.61 -17.02
CA ASP A 170 -0.84 -6.32 -17.10
C ASP A 170 -1.26 -6.83 -15.71
N SER A 171 -2.32 -6.25 -15.16
CA SER A 171 -2.80 -6.56 -13.81
C SER A 171 -4.32 -6.63 -13.82
N ARG A 172 -4.89 -7.34 -12.84
CA ARG A 172 -6.34 -7.39 -12.61
C ARG A 172 -6.91 -6.09 -12.03
N LEU A 173 -6.05 -5.07 -11.85
CA LEU A 173 -6.43 -3.78 -11.28
C LEU A 173 -7.00 -2.86 -12.35
N VAL A 174 -8.02 -2.11 -12.00
CA VAL A 174 -8.52 -1.01 -12.83
C VAL A 174 -7.59 0.19 -12.66
N SER A 175 -7.12 0.74 -13.77
CA SER A 175 -6.26 1.93 -13.73
C SER A 175 -6.86 3.09 -14.49
N ARG A 176 -6.61 4.31 -13.98
CA ARG A 176 -7.01 5.55 -14.63
C ARG A 176 -5.79 6.48 -14.73
N PRO A 177 -5.42 6.97 -15.92
CA PRO A 177 -4.35 7.95 -16.05
C PRO A 177 -4.79 9.27 -15.42
N LEU A 178 -3.92 9.84 -14.56
CA LEU A 178 -4.14 11.15 -13.92
C LEU A 178 -3.54 12.29 -14.76
N GLY A 179 -2.63 11.98 -15.67
CA GLY A 179 -1.95 12.91 -16.53
C GLY A 179 -0.44 12.70 -16.59
N PRO A 180 0.26 13.35 -17.52
CA PRO A 180 1.71 13.34 -17.55
C PRO A 180 2.26 14.27 -16.46
N TYR A 181 3.35 13.88 -15.82
CA TYR A 181 4.18 14.75 -15.01
C TYR A 181 5.51 15.02 -15.75
N ARG A 182 6.10 16.16 -15.47
CA ARG A 182 7.41 16.53 -16.01
C ARG A 182 8.48 16.40 -14.94
N THR A 183 9.70 16.25 -15.37
CA THR A 183 10.87 16.38 -14.51
C THR A 183 11.71 17.56 -14.99
N CYS A 184 12.27 18.29 -14.04
CA CYS A 184 13.17 19.42 -14.31
C CYS A 184 14.48 19.26 -13.54
N LEU A 185 15.55 19.88 -14.04
CA LEU A 185 16.80 19.99 -13.35
C LEU A 185 16.77 21.25 -12.49
N VAL A 186 17.06 21.09 -11.20
CA VAL A 186 17.06 22.18 -10.24
C VAL A 186 18.42 22.31 -9.54
N ALA A 187 18.87 23.55 -9.34
CA ALA A 187 20.06 23.88 -8.59
C ALA A 187 19.94 25.28 -7.99
N ALA A 188 20.70 25.57 -6.93
CA ALA A 188 20.76 26.91 -6.37
C ALA A 188 21.41 27.90 -7.35
N PRO A 189 20.90 29.14 -7.47
CA PRO A 189 21.50 30.16 -8.32
C PRO A 189 22.99 30.43 -8.00
N ALA A 190 23.36 30.36 -6.72
CA ALA A 190 24.75 30.53 -6.28
C ALA A 190 25.65 29.42 -6.83
N TYR A 191 25.20 28.17 -6.86
CA TYR A 191 25.93 27.04 -7.44
C TYR A 191 26.12 27.25 -8.96
N LEU A 192 25.06 27.63 -9.68
CA LEU A 192 25.12 27.85 -11.11
C LEU A 192 26.03 29.06 -11.49
N LYS A 193 26.08 30.07 -10.63
CA LYS A 193 27.00 31.22 -10.81
C LYS A 193 28.47 30.80 -10.68
N GLU A 194 28.78 29.86 -9.78
CA GLU A 194 30.13 29.37 -9.55
C GLU A 194 30.57 28.33 -10.58
N LYS A 195 29.71 27.36 -10.89
CA LYS A 195 30.02 26.18 -11.72
C LYS A 195 29.59 26.30 -13.17
N GLY A 196 28.81 27.33 -13.53
CA GLY A 196 28.21 27.50 -14.84
C GLY A 196 26.82 26.88 -14.93
N ILE A 197 26.11 27.23 -16.00
CA ILE A 197 24.78 26.70 -16.32
C ILE A 197 24.97 25.62 -17.38
N PRO A 198 24.59 24.35 -17.15
CA PRO A 198 24.65 23.31 -18.15
C PRO A 198 23.64 23.61 -19.26
N VAL A 199 24.08 23.62 -20.52
CA VAL A 199 23.26 23.90 -21.71
C VAL A 199 22.87 22.61 -22.43
N LYS A 200 23.71 21.60 -22.35
CA LYS A 200 23.53 20.28 -22.95
C LYS A 200 23.79 19.19 -21.91
N PRO A 201 23.25 17.98 -22.10
CA PRO A 201 23.41 16.89 -21.14
C PRO A 201 24.86 16.55 -20.77
N GLU A 202 25.79 16.69 -21.73
CA GLU A 202 27.21 16.40 -21.54
C GLU A 202 27.88 17.35 -20.54
N ASP A 203 27.40 18.59 -20.41
CA ASP A 203 27.93 19.57 -19.47
C ASP A 203 27.73 19.11 -18.00
N LEU A 204 26.74 18.23 -17.75
CA LEU A 204 26.48 17.66 -16.43
C LEU A 204 27.63 16.79 -15.91
N LEU A 205 28.57 16.37 -16.76
CA LEU A 205 29.77 15.66 -16.32
C LEU A 205 30.66 16.48 -15.39
N ASP A 206 30.68 17.79 -15.58
CA ASP A 206 31.46 18.71 -14.78
C ASP A 206 30.70 19.23 -13.56
N HIS A 207 29.48 18.73 -13.35
CA HIS A 207 28.62 19.12 -12.23
C HIS A 207 28.46 18.01 -11.18
N ALA A 208 28.22 18.44 -9.94
CA ALA A 208 27.76 17.54 -8.90
C ALA A 208 26.31 17.13 -9.16
N CYS A 209 26.04 15.84 -9.36
CA CYS A 209 24.70 15.31 -9.63
C CYS A 209 24.16 14.59 -8.40
N LEU A 210 22.94 14.99 -8.00
CA LEU A 210 22.25 14.48 -6.83
C LEU A 210 21.15 13.51 -7.28
N HIS A 211 21.37 12.23 -7.05
CA HIS A 211 20.52 11.17 -7.62
C HIS A 211 19.47 10.66 -6.66
N TYR A 212 18.27 10.48 -7.16
CA TYR A 212 17.23 9.73 -6.48
C TYR A 212 17.48 8.22 -6.64
N ARG A 213 17.40 7.47 -5.53
CA ARG A 213 17.49 6.01 -5.52
C ARG A 213 16.11 5.39 -5.47
N LEU A 214 15.76 4.64 -6.52
CA LEU A 214 14.54 3.85 -6.53
C LEU A 214 14.62 2.75 -5.48
N THR A 215 13.59 2.63 -4.65
CA THR A 215 13.51 1.61 -3.59
C THR A 215 13.40 0.20 -4.21
N SER A 216 12.74 0.07 -5.36
CA SER A 216 12.69 -1.15 -6.15
C SER A 216 13.98 -1.35 -6.94
N GLY A 217 14.97 -2.02 -6.32
CA GLY A 217 16.20 -2.43 -7.00
C GLY A 217 17.45 -1.61 -6.66
N GLY A 218 17.38 -0.61 -5.78
CA GLY A 218 18.54 0.13 -5.26
C GLY A 218 19.31 0.97 -6.27
N LYS A 219 18.85 1.05 -7.52
CA LYS A 219 19.50 1.80 -8.61
C LYS A 219 19.16 3.29 -8.56
N ALA A 220 20.09 4.13 -9.02
CA ALA A 220 19.83 5.53 -9.26
C ALA A 220 18.76 5.69 -10.34
N TYR A 221 17.82 6.62 -10.12
CA TYR A 221 16.87 7.04 -11.14
C TYR A 221 17.64 7.63 -12.31
N GLN A 222 17.41 7.09 -13.50
CA GLN A 222 18.01 7.63 -14.72
C GLN A 222 17.27 8.90 -15.13
N TRP A 223 18.02 10.00 -15.21
CA TRP A 223 17.44 11.25 -15.66
C TRP A 223 17.01 11.15 -17.12
N PRO A 224 15.80 11.59 -17.49
CA PRO A 224 15.25 11.46 -18.85
C PRO A 224 15.86 12.48 -19.80
N LEU A 225 17.19 12.46 -19.92
CA LEU A 225 17.95 13.36 -20.77
C LEU A 225 18.01 12.81 -22.19
N GLN A 226 17.79 13.68 -23.18
CA GLN A 226 17.91 13.34 -24.60
C GLN A 226 19.31 13.70 -25.09
N SER A 227 20.16 12.71 -25.24
CA SER A 227 21.49 12.86 -25.87
C SER A 227 21.91 11.57 -26.54
N THR A 228 22.57 11.68 -27.68
CA THR A 228 23.20 10.54 -28.36
C THR A 228 24.36 9.94 -27.58
N ALA A 229 24.99 10.71 -26.69
CA ALA A 229 26.05 10.22 -25.80
C ALA A 229 25.58 9.19 -24.78
N PHE A 230 24.30 9.24 -24.37
CA PHE A 230 23.73 8.25 -23.42
C PHE A 230 23.52 6.86 -24.04
N THR A 231 23.51 6.74 -25.38
CA THR A 231 23.43 5.44 -26.06
C THR A 231 24.75 4.68 -26.04
N THR A 232 25.87 5.33 -25.68
CA THR A 232 27.23 4.77 -25.68
C THR A 232 27.79 4.44 -24.29
N GLY A 233 26.93 4.28 -23.26
CA GLY A 233 27.37 3.89 -21.91
C GLY A 233 27.79 5.05 -20.99
N PHE A 234 27.39 6.26 -21.30
CA PHE A 234 27.62 7.45 -20.50
C PHE A 234 26.80 7.41 -19.18
N SER A 235 27.44 7.72 -18.07
CA SER A 235 26.78 7.84 -16.77
C SER A 235 27.12 9.19 -16.13
N LEU A 236 26.11 9.83 -15.53
CA LEU A 236 26.29 11.06 -14.76
C LEU A 236 27.12 10.81 -13.49
N PRO A 237 27.88 11.81 -13.01
CA PRO A 237 28.57 11.72 -11.73
C PRO A 237 27.62 11.39 -10.59
N LEU A 238 28.01 10.47 -9.70
CA LEU A 238 27.27 10.12 -8.49
C LEU A 238 27.87 10.87 -7.31
N THR A 239 27.41 12.10 -7.06
CA THR A 239 27.87 12.88 -5.91
C THR A 239 27.08 12.50 -4.65
N VAL A 240 25.78 12.38 -4.78
CA VAL A 240 24.89 11.92 -3.70
C VAL A 240 23.85 11.00 -4.30
N ILE A 241 23.49 9.96 -3.57
CA ILE A 241 22.36 9.08 -3.87
C ILE A 241 21.53 8.85 -2.61
N CYS A 242 20.25 9.19 -2.63
CA CYS A 242 19.31 8.93 -1.54
C CYS A 242 17.91 8.68 -2.06
N ASN A 243 17.04 8.17 -1.21
CA ASN A 243 15.64 7.86 -1.51
C ASN A 243 14.66 8.87 -0.89
N SER A 244 15.11 10.09 -0.66
CA SER A 244 14.28 11.19 -0.17
C SER A 244 14.37 12.37 -1.14
N VAL A 245 13.24 12.73 -1.73
CA VAL A 245 13.13 13.89 -2.63
C VAL A 245 13.39 15.18 -1.86
N ASP A 246 12.87 15.29 -0.63
CA ASP A 246 13.07 16.47 0.23
C ASP A 246 14.56 16.67 0.58
N ALA A 247 15.29 15.58 0.83
CA ALA A 247 16.71 15.65 1.09
C ALA A 247 17.51 16.14 -0.15
N LEU A 248 17.14 15.64 -1.34
CA LEU A 248 17.75 16.10 -2.60
C LEU A 248 17.44 17.57 -2.86
N LEU A 249 16.18 17.99 -2.65
CA LEU A 249 15.77 19.39 -2.80
C LEU A 249 16.54 20.29 -1.85
N TYR A 250 16.65 19.89 -0.56
CA TYR A 250 17.44 20.64 0.41
C TYR A 250 18.90 20.79 -0.01
N MET A 251 19.54 19.72 -0.46
CA MET A 251 20.94 19.76 -0.92
C MET A 251 21.10 20.63 -2.17
N ALA A 252 20.15 20.57 -3.12
CA ALA A 252 20.17 21.41 -4.31
C ALA A 252 20.04 22.89 -3.93
N LEU A 253 19.10 23.25 -3.03
CA LEU A 253 18.93 24.61 -2.51
C LEU A 253 20.17 25.10 -1.73
N ALA A 254 20.84 24.21 -1.00
CA ALA A 254 22.09 24.48 -0.30
C ALA A 254 23.31 24.58 -1.24
N GLY A 255 23.13 24.55 -2.55
CA GLY A 255 24.19 24.70 -3.55
C GLY A 255 25.15 23.50 -3.63
N ARG A 256 24.66 22.28 -3.34
CA ARG A 256 25.51 21.08 -3.36
C ARG A 256 25.51 20.34 -4.70
N GLY A 257 24.74 20.81 -5.67
CA GLY A 257 24.70 20.23 -7.00
C GLY A 257 23.38 20.44 -7.71
N ILE A 258 23.18 19.67 -8.77
CA ILE A 258 21.98 19.64 -9.59
C ILE A 258 21.18 18.38 -9.24
N ALA A 259 19.88 18.50 -9.06
CA ALA A 259 18.95 17.38 -8.88
C ALA A 259 17.93 17.35 -10.00
N CYS A 260 17.47 16.14 -10.38
CA CYS A 260 16.32 15.94 -11.26
C CYS A 260 15.08 15.69 -10.40
N MET A 261 14.11 16.60 -10.50
CA MET A 261 12.94 16.65 -9.63
C MET A 261 11.65 16.64 -10.46
N PRO A 262 10.55 16.08 -9.92
CA PRO A 262 9.23 16.32 -10.50
C PRO A 262 8.89 17.81 -10.45
N ASP A 263 8.24 18.31 -11.53
CA ASP A 263 7.78 19.70 -11.64
C ASP A 263 6.40 19.84 -11.01
#